data_bc0fba22e6b489ed4737bef2041e38b9
#
_entry.id   bc0fba22e6b489ed4737bef2041e38b9
#
_cell.length_a   1.000
_cell.length_b   1.000
_cell.length_c   1.000
_cell.angle_alpha   90.00
_cell.angle_beta   90.00
_cell.angle_gamma   90.00
#
_symmetry.space_group_name_H-M   'P 1'
#
loop_
_entity.id
_entity.type
_entity.pdbx_description
1 polymer ?
#
loop_
_entity_poly.entity_id
_entity_poly.type
_entity_poly.pdbx_seq_one_letter_code
_entity_poly.pdbx_strand_id
1 'polypeptide(L)'
;NEDGSYEFVGKDISCNLGSLNIANVMKEPEKIGSAVSMAISMLTGVVQNTYIQAVPSIAEANDTMRSVGLGQMNLHGYLASQGIEYGSEEALEFVDVYFALVRHYALQMSMEYARYSGSFEGFEESGYADGSALAEYESVPHLPKSEKVASLFKGAHIPDRDDWARLNREIQNNGLYHSYLLAVPPTGNISYVNGATPSIHPVTAAVEIRKEGKMGRVYYPAPGLNDETLPYFKDAYETGYEALIDTYAAVSYTHLTLPTTPYV
;
A
#
# COMPACT_ATOMS: atom_id res chain seq x y z
N ASN A 1 37.93 -2.21 -10.89
CA ASN A 1 38.96 -3.08 -11.48
C ASN A 1 40.30 -2.32 -11.67
N GLU A 2 41.39 -3.00 -11.65
CA GLU A 2 42.76 -2.42 -11.78
C GLU A 2 43.00 -1.71 -13.12
N ASP A 3 42.25 -2.04 -14.15
CA ASP A 3 42.31 -1.43 -15.50
C ASP A 3 41.43 -0.16 -15.62
N GLY A 4 40.80 0.29 -14.53
CA GLY A 4 39.89 1.44 -14.52
C GLY A 4 38.49 1.14 -15.06
N SER A 5 38.19 -0.12 -15.39
CA SER A 5 36.83 -0.54 -15.74
C SER A 5 35.99 -0.77 -14.47
N TYR A 6 34.69 -0.60 -14.59
CA TYR A 6 33.73 -0.92 -13.53
C TYR A 6 33.09 -2.26 -13.87
N GLU A 7 33.15 -3.18 -12.91
CA GLU A 7 32.36 -4.41 -12.97
C GLU A 7 31.02 -4.16 -12.26
N PHE A 8 29.96 -4.58 -12.89
CA PHE A 8 28.61 -4.47 -12.37
C PHE A 8 28.35 -5.61 -11.36
N VAL A 9 28.16 -5.28 -10.10
CA VAL A 9 27.99 -6.27 -9.03
C VAL A 9 26.63 -6.07 -8.35
N GLY A 10 25.53 -6.31 -9.04
CA GLY A 10 24.21 -6.32 -8.43
C GLY A 10 23.21 -5.31 -9.00
N LYS A 11 22.01 -5.30 -8.43
CA LYS A 11 20.87 -4.48 -8.85
C LYS A 11 20.43 -3.61 -7.69
N ASP A 12 20.41 -2.30 -7.91
CA ASP A 12 19.92 -1.33 -6.93
C ASP A 12 18.45 -1.01 -7.22
N ILE A 13 17.55 -1.49 -6.36
CA ILE A 13 16.13 -1.24 -6.55
C ILE A 13 15.83 0.23 -6.25
N SER A 14 15.26 0.93 -7.23
CA SER A 14 14.75 2.28 -7.05
C SER A 14 13.35 2.27 -6.45
N CYS A 15 13.03 3.29 -5.66
CA CYS A 15 11.75 3.40 -4.98
C CYS A 15 10.76 4.23 -5.82
N ASN A 16 10.01 3.57 -6.70
CA ASN A 16 8.95 4.20 -7.47
C ASN A 16 7.65 4.19 -6.67
N LEU A 17 7.42 5.24 -5.88
CA LEU A 17 6.31 5.34 -4.94
C LEU A 17 5.13 6.15 -5.47
N GLY A 18 3.93 5.68 -5.16
CA GLY A 18 2.68 6.41 -5.27
C GLY A 18 1.77 6.07 -4.10
N SER A 19 0.78 6.92 -3.82
CA SER A 19 -0.15 6.66 -2.72
C SER A 19 -1.56 7.08 -3.07
N LEU A 20 -2.53 6.23 -2.72
CA LEU A 20 -3.95 6.52 -2.80
C LEU A 20 -4.43 7.20 -1.51
N ASN A 21 -5.33 8.18 -1.63
CA ASN A 21 -6.02 8.75 -0.49
C ASN A 21 -7.26 7.91 -0.19
N ILE A 22 -7.25 7.18 0.93
CA ILE A 22 -8.32 6.26 1.36
C ILE A 22 -9.69 6.95 1.33
N ALA A 23 -9.82 8.17 1.86
CA ALA A 23 -11.09 8.88 1.87
C ALA A 23 -11.62 9.18 0.45
N ASN A 24 -10.73 9.39 -0.53
CA ASN A 24 -11.16 9.60 -1.91
C ASN A 24 -11.56 8.29 -2.60
N VAL A 25 -10.82 7.21 -2.36
CA VAL A 25 -11.14 5.88 -2.90
C VAL A 25 -12.47 5.38 -2.34
N MET A 26 -12.71 5.57 -1.04
CA MET A 26 -13.91 5.11 -0.35
C MET A 26 -15.17 5.97 -0.61
N LYS A 27 -15.09 7.01 -1.43
CA LYS A 27 -16.29 7.71 -1.95
C LYS A 27 -17.10 6.84 -2.91
N GLU A 28 -16.44 5.96 -3.64
CA GLU A 28 -17.03 5.05 -4.62
C GLU A 28 -16.40 3.64 -4.42
N PRO A 29 -16.80 2.92 -3.35
CA PRO A 29 -16.18 1.64 -2.99
C PRO A 29 -16.22 0.60 -4.11
N GLU A 30 -17.24 0.65 -4.97
CA GLU A 30 -17.36 -0.21 -6.14
C GLU A 30 -16.26 0.01 -7.18
N LYS A 31 -15.52 1.13 -7.10
CA LYS A 31 -14.41 1.47 -8.01
C LYS A 31 -13.02 1.21 -7.44
N ILE A 32 -12.90 0.64 -6.23
CA ILE A 32 -11.61 0.36 -5.60
C ILE A 32 -10.68 -0.40 -6.56
N GLY A 33 -11.17 -1.47 -7.17
CA GLY A 33 -10.40 -2.27 -8.12
C GLY A 33 -9.84 -1.44 -9.27
N SER A 34 -10.68 -0.59 -9.87
CA SER A 34 -10.25 0.30 -10.96
C SER A 34 -9.23 1.34 -10.50
N ALA A 35 -9.40 1.91 -9.30
CA ALA A 35 -8.47 2.88 -8.74
C ALA A 35 -7.08 2.26 -8.49
N VAL A 36 -7.04 1.06 -7.91
CA VAL A 36 -5.80 0.33 -7.66
C VAL A 36 -5.12 -0.06 -8.98
N SER A 37 -5.87 -0.62 -9.93
CA SER A 37 -5.33 -1.01 -11.24
C SER A 37 -4.75 0.18 -12.00
N MET A 38 -5.42 1.34 -11.97
CA MET A 38 -4.92 2.57 -12.57
C MET A 38 -3.64 3.04 -11.88
N ALA A 39 -3.58 3.02 -10.54
CA ALA A 39 -2.40 3.43 -9.80
C ALA A 39 -1.19 2.54 -10.11
N ILE A 40 -1.37 1.21 -10.16
CA ILE A 40 -0.31 0.28 -10.60
C ILE A 40 0.13 0.58 -12.04
N SER A 41 -0.82 0.84 -12.94
CA SER A 41 -0.49 1.19 -14.34
C SER A 41 0.33 2.49 -14.43
N MET A 42 -0.02 3.49 -13.65
CA MET A 42 0.74 4.76 -13.60
C MET A 42 2.17 4.54 -13.08
N LEU A 43 2.33 3.77 -12.00
CA LEU A 43 3.65 3.43 -11.46
C LEU A 43 4.46 2.57 -12.44
N THR A 44 3.83 1.63 -13.14
CA THR A 44 4.45 0.85 -14.22
C THR A 44 5.01 1.77 -15.30
N GLY A 45 4.22 2.76 -15.72
CA GLY A 45 4.67 3.78 -16.69
C GLY A 45 5.88 4.58 -16.18
N VAL A 46 5.95 4.88 -14.88
CA VAL A 46 7.12 5.55 -14.29
C VAL A 46 8.35 4.64 -14.38
N VAL A 47 8.26 3.38 -13.96
CA VAL A 47 9.38 2.43 -14.02
C VAL A 47 9.89 2.28 -15.45
N GLN A 48 8.98 2.04 -16.41
CA GLN A 48 9.33 1.84 -17.83
C GLN A 48 10.00 3.05 -18.48
N ASN A 49 9.73 4.26 -17.98
CA ASN A 49 10.28 5.50 -18.50
C ASN A 49 11.45 6.05 -17.65
N THR A 50 11.80 5.39 -16.55
CA THR A 50 12.94 5.80 -15.71
C THR A 50 14.20 5.06 -16.15
N TYR A 51 15.02 5.76 -16.92
CA TYR A 51 16.33 5.29 -17.34
C TYR A 51 17.41 6.25 -16.86
N ILE A 52 18.31 5.77 -15.98
CA ILE A 52 19.39 6.57 -15.42
C ILE A 52 20.70 6.00 -15.90
N GLN A 53 21.20 6.53 -17.03
CA GLN A 53 22.45 6.08 -17.65
C GLN A 53 23.67 6.17 -16.73
N ALA A 54 23.70 7.15 -15.82
CA ALA A 54 24.80 7.35 -14.89
C ALA A 54 24.84 6.31 -13.74
N VAL A 55 23.75 5.55 -13.55
CA VAL A 55 23.63 4.52 -12.51
C VAL A 55 23.08 3.23 -13.13
N PRO A 56 23.93 2.44 -13.79
CA PRO A 56 23.50 1.25 -14.52
C PRO A 56 22.78 0.21 -13.66
N SER A 57 23.13 0.10 -12.37
CA SER A 57 22.49 -0.83 -11.42
C SER A 57 21.01 -0.54 -11.20
N ILE A 58 20.61 0.73 -11.19
CA ILE A 58 19.19 1.12 -11.11
C ILE A 58 18.48 0.84 -12.43
N ALA A 59 19.13 1.13 -13.56
CA ALA A 59 18.56 0.85 -14.87
C ALA A 59 18.27 -0.65 -15.05
N GLU A 60 19.23 -1.50 -14.69
CA GLU A 60 19.10 -2.95 -14.70
C GLU A 60 17.98 -3.45 -13.79
N ALA A 61 17.91 -2.92 -12.55
CA ALA A 61 16.85 -3.26 -11.62
C ALA A 61 15.45 -2.84 -12.11
N ASN A 62 15.35 -1.65 -12.73
CA ASN A 62 14.09 -1.19 -13.32
C ASN A 62 13.64 -2.06 -14.51
N ASP A 63 14.57 -2.56 -15.29
CA ASP A 63 14.26 -3.41 -16.46
C ASP A 63 13.88 -4.84 -16.06
N THR A 64 14.55 -5.42 -15.08
CA THR A 64 14.39 -6.83 -14.70
C THR A 64 13.46 -7.06 -13.52
N MET A 65 13.51 -6.21 -12.47
CA MET A 65 12.72 -6.36 -11.24
C MET A 65 11.44 -5.52 -11.25
N ARG A 66 11.43 -4.40 -11.93
CA ARG A 66 10.27 -3.53 -12.17
C ARG A 66 9.51 -3.17 -10.89
N SER A 67 10.26 -2.92 -9.81
CA SER A 67 9.70 -2.70 -8.48
C SER A 67 8.93 -1.39 -8.38
N VAL A 68 7.72 -1.44 -7.83
CA VAL A 68 6.88 -0.28 -7.51
C VAL A 68 6.42 -0.39 -6.07
N GLY A 69 5.96 0.74 -5.49
CA GLY A 69 5.42 0.78 -4.15
C GLY A 69 4.14 1.60 -4.10
N LEU A 70 2.99 0.97 -4.30
CA LEU A 70 1.71 1.61 -4.09
C LEU A 70 1.36 1.63 -2.60
N GLY A 71 1.27 2.80 -2.03
CA GLY A 71 0.90 3.03 -0.64
C GLY A 71 -0.46 3.69 -0.47
N GLN A 72 -0.76 3.98 0.80
CA GLN A 72 -2.00 4.62 1.20
C GLN A 72 -1.71 5.84 2.07
N MET A 73 -2.60 6.82 2.06
CA MET A 73 -2.62 7.94 3.00
C MET A 73 -4.03 8.17 3.52
N ASN A 74 -4.14 8.92 4.60
CA ASN A 74 -5.40 9.33 5.20
C ASN A 74 -6.18 8.22 5.93
N LEU A 75 -5.49 7.21 6.48
CA LEU A 75 -6.17 6.18 7.26
C LEU A 75 -6.85 6.81 8.49
N HIS A 76 -6.09 7.54 9.31
CA HIS A 76 -6.64 8.17 10.52
C HIS A 76 -7.76 9.15 10.20
N GLY A 77 -7.56 10.07 9.24
CA GLY A 77 -8.58 11.04 8.84
C GLY A 77 -9.85 10.38 8.30
N TYR A 78 -9.72 9.30 7.55
CA TYR A 78 -10.87 8.54 7.07
C TYR A 78 -11.63 7.86 8.21
N LEU A 79 -10.93 7.13 9.09
CA LEU A 79 -11.56 6.48 10.25
C LEU A 79 -12.29 7.49 11.13
N ALA A 80 -11.65 8.61 11.46
CA ALA A 80 -12.28 9.69 12.23
C ALA A 80 -13.54 10.24 11.56
N SER A 81 -13.52 10.41 10.23
CA SER A 81 -14.70 10.86 9.45
C SER A 81 -15.86 9.87 9.48
N GLN A 82 -15.58 8.59 9.73
CA GLN A 82 -16.58 7.54 9.88
C GLN A 82 -16.99 7.29 11.34
N GLY A 83 -16.46 8.09 12.27
CA GLY A 83 -16.71 7.89 13.70
C GLY A 83 -16.12 6.58 14.22
N ILE A 84 -14.96 6.19 13.71
CA ILE A 84 -14.20 5.00 14.11
C ILE A 84 -12.91 5.45 14.79
N GLU A 85 -12.69 4.96 16.00
CA GLU A 85 -11.46 5.24 16.75
C GLU A 85 -10.29 4.43 16.16
N TYR A 86 -9.15 5.08 15.94
CA TYR A 86 -7.94 4.41 15.45
C TYR A 86 -7.48 3.30 16.41
N GLY A 87 -7.19 2.12 15.87
CA GLY A 87 -6.79 0.94 16.65
C GLY A 87 -7.95 0.20 17.33
N SER A 88 -9.21 0.65 17.19
CA SER A 88 -10.38 -0.11 17.63
C SER A 88 -10.57 -1.39 16.80
N GLU A 89 -11.40 -2.30 17.30
CA GLU A 89 -11.74 -3.53 16.55
C GLU A 89 -12.34 -3.21 15.17
N GLU A 90 -13.22 -2.19 15.08
CA GLU A 90 -13.78 -1.74 13.80
C GLU A 90 -12.71 -1.13 12.88
N ALA A 91 -11.71 -0.43 13.44
CA ALA A 91 -10.60 0.11 12.66
C ALA A 91 -9.71 -1.00 12.10
N LEU A 92 -9.37 -2.00 12.92
CA LEU A 92 -8.58 -3.16 12.49
C LEU A 92 -9.34 -3.99 11.45
N GLU A 93 -10.64 -4.17 11.63
CA GLU A 93 -11.50 -4.84 10.65
C GLU A 93 -11.52 -4.08 9.31
N PHE A 94 -11.68 -2.75 9.33
CA PHE A 94 -11.61 -1.93 8.12
C PHE A 94 -10.26 -2.08 7.43
N VAL A 95 -9.16 -2.02 8.18
CA VAL A 95 -7.79 -2.18 7.67
C VAL A 95 -7.62 -3.53 7.00
N ASP A 96 -8.03 -4.61 7.66
CA ASP A 96 -7.96 -5.96 7.12
C ASP A 96 -8.64 -6.08 5.75
N VAL A 97 -9.90 -5.66 5.66
CA VAL A 97 -10.68 -5.74 4.42
C VAL A 97 -10.10 -4.82 3.33
N TYR A 98 -9.81 -3.55 3.66
CA TYR A 98 -9.35 -2.58 2.67
C TYR A 98 -8.00 -2.95 2.06
N PHE A 99 -7.03 -3.35 2.90
CA PHE A 99 -5.70 -3.68 2.41
C PHE A 99 -5.65 -5.03 1.68
N ALA A 100 -6.50 -5.99 2.06
CA ALA A 100 -6.68 -7.21 1.28
C ALA A 100 -7.22 -6.92 -0.13
N LEU A 101 -8.23 -6.03 -0.24
CA LEU A 101 -8.74 -5.54 -1.54
C LEU A 101 -7.63 -4.91 -2.39
N VAL A 102 -6.87 -3.98 -1.81
CA VAL A 102 -5.76 -3.31 -2.52
C VAL A 102 -4.75 -4.34 -3.02
N ARG A 103 -4.38 -5.31 -2.18
CA ARG A 103 -3.45 -6.39 -2.55
C ARG A 103 -3.98 -7.24 -3.70
N HIS A 104 -5.23 -7.67 -3.61
CA HIS A 104 -5.85 -8.50 -4.64
C HIS A 104 -5.79 -7.83 -6.01
N TYR A 105 -6.26 -6.59 -6.11
CA TYR A 105 -6.29 -5.87 -7.40
C TYR A 105 -4.90 -5.44 -7.89
N ALA A 106 -3.96 -5.17 -6.99
CA ALA A 106 -2.58 -4.89 -7.37
C ALA A 106 -1.90 -6.13 -7.98
N LEU A 107 -2.07 -7.30 -7.35
CA LEU A 107 -1.56 -8.57 -7.87
C LEU A 107 -2.22 -8.93 -9.20
N GLN A 108 -3.54 -8.78 -9.31
CA GLN A 108 -4.27 -9.02 -10.55
C GLN A 108 -3.72 -8.15 -11.68
N MET A 109 -3.47 -6.86 -11.44
CA MET A 109 -2.93 -5.96 -12.46
C MET A 109 -1.49 -6.32 -12.84
N SER A 110 -0.66 -6.70 -11.87
CA SER A 110 0.71 -7.16 -12.14
C SER A 110 0.74 -8.45 -12.97
N MET A 111 -0.16 -9.38 -12.68
CA MET A 111 -0.33 -10.62 -13.46
C MET A 111 -0.80 -10.31 -14.89
N GLU A 112 -1.74 -9.38 -15.09
CA GLU A 112 -2.15 -8.96 -16.42
C GLU A 112 -0.97 -8.38 -17.23
N TYR A 113 -0.11 -7.58 -16.63
CA TYR A 113 1.13 -7.12 -17.30
C TYR A 113 2.07 -8.28 -17.64
N ALA A 114 2.21 -9.28 -16.75
CA ALA A 114 3.07 -10.41 -16.97
C ALA A 114 2.65 -11.27 -18.18
N ARG A 115 1.35 -11.38 -18.46
CA ARG A 115 0.82 -12.09 -19.64
C ARG A 115 1.38 -11.59 -20.96
N TYR A 116 1.69 -10.30 -21.04
CA TYR A 116 2.18 -9.66 -22.28
C TYR A 116 3.69 -9.41 -22.29
N SER A 117 4.29 -9.21 -21.11
CA SER A 117 5.67 -8.73 -20.99
C SER A 117 6.59 -9.66 -20.20
N GLY A 118 6.05 -10.79 -19.75
CA GLY A 118 6.79 -11.76 -18.91
C GLY A 118 6.93 -11.33 -17.47
N SER A 119 7.36 -12.28 -16.64
CA SER A 119 7.54 -12.10 -15.19
C SER A 119 8.79 -11.30 -14.87
N PHE A 120 8.87 -10.80 -13.62
CA PHE A 120 10.11 -10.25 -13.08
C PHE A 120 11.17 -11.35 -12.95
N GLU A 121 12.44 -10.97 -12.95
CA GLU A 121 13.56 -11.90 -12.78
C GLU A 121 13.56 -12.52 -11.38
N GLY A 122 13.64 -13.85 -11.30
CA GLY A 122 13.55 -14.60 -10.05
C GLY A 122 12.12 -14.95 -9.62
N PHE A 123 11.11 -14.75 -10.47
CA PHE A 123 9.73 -15.14 -10.17
C PHE A 123 9.61 -16.62 -9.80
N GLU A 124 10.30 -17.50 -10.53
CA GLU A 124 10.24 -18.97 -10.32
C GLU A 124 10.74 -19.41 -8.94
N GLU A 125 11.55 -18.58 -8.27
CA GLU A 125 12.08 -18.81 -6.93
C GLU A 125 11.18 -18.20 -5.83
N SER A 126 10.12 -17.52 -6.21
CA SER A 126 9.22 -16.84 -5.29
C SER A 126 8.09 -17.75 -4.82
N GLY A 127 7.53 -17.47 -3.64
CA GLY A 127 6.32 -18.12 -3.15
C GLY A 127 5.06 -17.84 -3.99
N TYR A 128 5.14 -16.96 -4.97
CA TYR A 128 4.08 -16.77 -5.96
C TYR A 128 4.09 -17.85 -7.04
N ALA A 129 5.26 -18.36 -7.40
CA ALA A 129 5.37 -19.42 -8.41
C ALA A 129 4.82 -20.75 -7.92
N ASP A 130 5.03 -21.08 -6.65
CA ASP A 130 4.50 -22.31 -6.02
C ASP A 130 3.13 -22.10 -5.36
N GLY A 131 2.61 -20.88 -5.31
CA GLY A 131 1.33 -20.50 -4.73
C GLY A 131 1.32 -20.33 -3.22
N SER A 132 2.43 -20.55 -2.54
CA SER A 132 2.52 -20.48 -1.07
C SER A 132 2.28 -19.05 -0.54
N ALA A 133 2.64 -18.02 -1.31
CA ALA A 133 2.47 -16.61 -0.93
C ALA A 133 1.01 -16.18 -0.76
N LEU A 134 0.05 -16.90 -1.35
CA LEU A 134 -1.37 -16.59 -1.27
C LEU A 134 -2.21 -17.68 -0.56
N ALA A 135 -1.59 -18.77 -0.09
CA ALA A 135 -2.30 -19.88 0.53
C ALA A 135 -3.16 -19.49 1.73
N GLU A 136 -2.72 -18.48 2.50
CA GLU A 136 -3.46 -18.00 3.66
C GLU A 136 -4.75 -17.29 3.27
N TYR A 137 -4.74 -16.50 2.20
CA TYR A 137 -5.94 -15.81 1.68
C TYR A 137 -7.00 -16.76 1.16
N GLU A 138 -6.60 -17.94 0.72
CA GLU A 138 -7.52 -19.02 0.34
C GLU A 138 -8.19 -19.66 1.57
N SER A 139 -7.56 -19.57 2.75
CA SER A 139 -8.04 -20.19 3.99
C SER A 139 -8.79 -19.23 4.91
N VAL A 140 -8.36 -17.96 4.99
CA VAL A 140 -8.93 -16.95 5.88
C VAL A 140 -9.64 -15.87 5.07
N PRO A 141 -10.96 -15.71 5.20
CA PRO A 141 -11.69 -14.66 4.48
C PRO A 141 -11.46 -13.29 5.13
N HIS A 142 -11.08 -12.31 4.33
CA HIS A 142 -10.97 -10.90 4.71
C HIS A 142 -12.29 -10.17 4.43
N LEU A 143 -13.33 -10.52 5.22
CA LEU A 143 -14.68 -9.99 5.03
C LEU A 143 -15.10 -9.13 6.23
N PRO A 144 -15.92 -8.08 6.01
CA PRO A 144 -16.43 -7.30 7.12
C PRO A 144 -17.30 -8.17 8.05
N LYS A 145 -17.12 -7.97 9.37
CA LYS A 145 -17.81 -8.70 10.43
C LYS A 145 -18.89 -7.83 11.10
N SER A 146 -18.62 -6.53 11.25
CA SER A 146 -19.54 -5.57 11.81
C SER A 146 -20.42 -4.92 10.73
N GLU A 147 -21.66 -4.57 11.07
CA GLU A 147 -22.57 -3.84 10.15
C GLU A 147 -22.00 -2.50 9.74
N LYS A 148 -21.31 -1.82 10.66
CA LYS A 148 -20.68 -0.53 10.41
C LYS A 148 -19.63 -0.64 9.32
N VAL A 149 -18.65 -1.55 9.45
CA VAL A 149 -17.60 -1.75 8.44
C VAL A 149 -18.19 -2.28 7.14
N ALA A 150 -19.14 -3.24 7.20
CA ALA A 150 -19.82 -3.74 6.02
C ALA A 150 -20.50 -2.62 5.20
N SER A 151 -21.08 -1.64 5.88
CA SER A 151 -21.73 -0.50 5.22
C SER A 151 -20.75 0.38 4.44
N LEU A 152 -19.48 0.47 4.88
CA LEU A 152 -18.43 1.26 4.21
C LEU A 152 -18.04 0.65 2.86
N PHE A 153 -18.13 -0.68 2.73
CA PHE A 153 -17.80 -1.41 1.50
C PHE A 153 -19.02 -1.72 0.63
N LYS A 154 -20.16 -1.06 0.88
CA LYS A 154 -21.37 -1.30 0.09
C LYS A 154 -21.14 -1.05 -1.40
N GLY A 155 -21.38 -2.08 -2.21
CA GLY A 155 -21.17 -2.05 -3.65
C GLY A 155 -19.77 -2.48 -4.08
N ALA A 156 -18.78 -2.55 -3.20
CA ALA A 156 -17.49 -3.12 -3.51
C ALA A 156 -17.60 -4.64 -3.71
N HIS A 157 -16.85 -5.16 -4.67
CA HIS A 157 -16.60 -6.59 -4.75
C HIS A 157 -15.42 -6.93 -3.84
N ILE A 158 -15.70 -7.58 -2.72
CA ILE A 158 -14.68 -8.06 -1.78
C ILE A 158 -14.32 -9.48 -2.19
N PRO A 159 -13.05 -9.76 -2.56
CA PRO A 159 -12.63 -11.08 -3.00
C PRO A 159 -12.88 -12.15 -1.93
N ASP A 160 -13.58 -13.20 -2.31
CA ASP A 160 -13.77 -14.38 -1.47
C ASP A 160 -12.63 -15.40 -1.67
N ARG A 161 -12.76 -16.56 -1.02
CA ARG A 161 -11.76 -17.64 -1.12
C ARG A 161 -11.56 -18.14 -2.56
N ASP A 162 -12.63 -18.22 -3.32
CA ASP A 162 -12.60 -18.71 -4.71
C ASP A 162 -11.92 -17.68 -5.62
N ASP A 163 -12.12 -16.39 -5.37
CA ASP A 163 -11.44 -15.30 -6.06
C ASP A 163 -9.93 -15.34 -5.79
N TRP A 164 -9.52 -15.52 -4.54
CA TRP A 164 -8.11 -15.67 -4.18
C TRP A 164 -7.48 -16.92 -4.78
N ALA A 165 -8.16 -18.06 -4.69
CA ALA A 165 -7.69 -19.31 -5.28
C ALA A 165 -7.58 -19.23 -6.82
N ARG A 166 -8.51 -18.50 -7.47
CA ARG A 166 -8.43 -18.23 -8.90
C ARG A 166 -7.22 -17.37 -9.23
N LEU A 167 -7.05 -16.24 -8.52
CA LEU A 167 -5.91 -15.34 -8.72
C LEU A 167 -4.58 -16.06 -8.49
N ASN A 168 -4.48 -16.89 -7.44
CA ASN A 168 -3.28 -17.67 -7.16
C ASN A 168 -2.90 -18.59 -8.32
N ARG A 169 -3.86 -19.38 -8.83
CA ARG A 169 -3.63 -20.23 -10.02
C ARG A 169 -3.26 -19.42 -11.26
N GLU A 170 -3.88 -18.27 -11.47
CA GLU A 170 -3.56 -17.42 -12.62
C GLU A 170 -2.16 -16.83 -12.52
N ILE A 171 -1.71 -16.45 -11.33
CA ILE A 171 -0.34 -15.99 -11.07
C ILE A 171 0.68 -17.11 -11.31
N GLN A 172 0.43 -18.33 -10.82
CA GLN A 172 1.30 -19.48 -11.08
C GLN A 172 1.46 -19.76 -12.59
N ASN A 173 0.40 -19.56 -13.36
CA ASN A 173 0.42 -19.82 -14.81
C ASN A 173 1.02 -18.69 -15.65
N ASN A 174 0.88 -17.44 -15.22
CA ASN A 174 1.23 -16.26 -16.02
C ASN A 174 2.37 -15.44 -15.43
N GLY A 175 2.70 -15.63 -14.16
CA GLY A 175 3.69 -14.87 -13.43
C GLY A 175 3.20 -13.53 -12.89
N LEU A 176 4.14 -12.75 -12.35
CA LEU A 176 3.96 -11.36 -11.95
C LEU A 176 4.98 -10.47 -12.63
N TYR A 177 4.55 -9.32 -13.14
CA TYR A 177 5.42 -8.36 -13.84
C TYR A 177 6.35 -7.62 -12.88
N HIS A 178 5.88 -7.31 -11.68
CA HIS A 178 6.58 -6.53 -10.65
C HIS A 178 7.07 -7.43 -9.52
N SER A 179 8.31 -7.27 -9.09
CA SER A 179 8.86 -7.97 -7.92
C SER A 179 8.32 -7.43 -6.59
N TYR A 180 8.04 -6.13 -6.52
CA TYR A 180 7.38 -5.46 -5.40
C TYR A 180 6.23 -4.60 -5.93
N LEU A 181 5.12 -4.56 -5.21
CA LEU A 181 3.90 -3.85 -5.61
C LEU A 181 3.45 -2.80 -4.61
N LEU A 182 3.55 -3.12 -3.32
CA LEU A 182 2.91 -2.38 -2.25
C LEU A 182 3.95 -1.85 -1.25
N ALA A 183 3.65 -0.72 -0.62
CA ALA A 183 4.51 -0.09 0.35
C ALA A 183 3.71 0.65 1.43
N VAL A 184 4.33 0.95 2.55
CA VAL A 184 3.82 1.90 3.55
C VAL A 184 4.72 3.13 3.56
N PRO A 185 4.53 4.07 2.61
CA PRO A 185 5.34 5.26 2.50
C PRO A 185 4.90 6.32 3.53
N PRO A 186 5.80 7.21 3.97
CA PRO A 186 5.46 8.26 4.94
C PRO A 186 4.49 9.31 4.42
N THR A 187 4.35 9.51 3.11
CA THR A 187 3.46 10.43 2.39
C THR A 187 3.48 11.90 2.88
N GLY A 188 4.57 12.34 3.52
CA GLY A 188 4.65 13.64 4.19
C GLY A 188 4.06 14.81 3.38
N ASN A 189 4.78 15.28 2.33
CA ASN A 189 4.35 16.45 1.56
C ASN A 189 3.08 16.22 0.73
N ILE A 190 2.93 15.03 0.15
CA ILE A 190 1.77 14.74 -0.71
C ILE A 190 0.45 14.66 0.07
N SER A 191 0.49 14.29 1.35
CA SER A 191 -0.71 14.28 2.20
C SER A 191 -1.21 15.70 2.45
N TYR A 192 -0.33 16.69 2.67
CA TYR A 192 -0.74 18.09 2.81
C TYR A 192 -1.40 18.63 1.53
N VAL A 193 -0.84 18.32 0.37
CA VAL A 193 -1.44 18.74 -0.92
C VAL A 193 -2.82 18.10 -1.12
N ASN A 194 -3.01 16.87 -0.61
CA ASN A 194 -4.28 16.15 -0.69
C ASN A 194 -5.28 16.46 0.44
N GLY A 195 -4.94 17.33 1.40
CA GLY A 195 -5.77 17.57 2.57
C GLY A 195 -6.05 16.29 3.36
N ALA A 196 -5.01 15.46 3.54
CA ALA A 196 -5.07 14.12 4.10
C ALA A 196 -4.13 13.97 5.29
N THR A 197 -4.45 13.08 6.24
CA THR A 197 -3.48 12.66 7.25
C THR A 197 -2.40 11.79 6.60
N PRO A 198 -1.12 11.89 7.07
CA PRO A 198 -0.04 11.17 6.41
C PRO A 198 -0.12 9.66 6.68
N SER A 199 0.18 8.88 5.65
CA SER A 199 0.33 7.42 5.73
C SER A 199 -0.86 6.70 6.38
N ILE A 200 -0.56 5.64 7.14
CA ILE A 200 -1.51 4.80 7.87
C ILE A 200 -1.47 5.01 9.38
N HIS A 201 -0.53 5.81 9.88
CA HIS A 201 -0.36 6.05 11.31
C HIS A 201 -1.29 7.18 11.82
N PRO A 202 -1.55 7.24 13.13
CA PRO A 202 -2.30 8.35 13.70
C PRO A 202 -1.50 9.64 13.62
N VAL A 203 -2.18 10.78 13.67
CA VAL A 203 -1.53 12.09 13.72
C VAL A 203 -0.68 12.22 14.97
N THR A 204 0.42 12.97 14.89
CA THR A 204 1.29 13.24 16.04
C THR A 204 0.71 14.28 17.00
N ALA A 205 -0.21 15.09 16.51
CA ALA A 205 -1.01 16.03 17.28
C ALA A 205 -2.26 16.41 16.47
N ALA A 206 -3.41 16.62 17.13
CA ALA A 206 -4.62 17.10 16.48
C ALA A 206 -4.43 18.50 15.87
N VAL A 207 -3.57 19.33 16.47
CA VAL A 207 -3.13 20.62 15.92
C VAL A 207 -1.61 20.71 16.03
N GLU A 208 -0.92 20.65 14.91
CA GLU A 208 0.53 20.84 14.87
C GLU A 208 0.90 22.32 14.98
N ILE A 209 1.94 22.61 15.78
CA ILE A 209 2.51 23.96 15.90
C ILE A 209 3.85 23.97 15.18
N ARG A 210 3.94 24.70 14.08
CA ARG A 210 5.17 24.86 13.31
C ARG A 210 5.74 26.27 13.42
N LYS A 211 7.07 26.39 13.43
CA LYS A 211 7.74 27.66 13.36
C LYS A 211 8.10 27.96 11.89
N GLU A 212 7.37 28.88 11.29
CA GLU A 212 7.51 29.22 9.87
C GLU A 212 8.26 30.54 9.72
N GLY A 213 9.58 30.47 9.63
CA GLY A 213 10.45 31.60 9.32
C GLY A 213 10.08 32.90 10.05
N LYS A 214 9.75 33.97 9.31
CA LYS A 214 9.32 35.28 9.85
C LYS A 214 7.87 35.33 10.35
N MET A 215 7.04 34.35 10.01
CA MET A 215 5.62 34.29 10.41
C MET A 215 5.45 33.84 11.87
N GLY A 216 6.50 33.32 12.50
CA GLY A 216 6.45 32.85 13.88
C GLY A 216 5.81 31.47 14.00
N ARG A 217 4.89 31.29 14.97
CA ARG A 217 4.17 30.02 15.18
C ARG A 217 2.90 30.00 14.31
N VAL A 218 2.79 28.93 13.52
CA VAL A 218 1.58 28.65 12.70
C VAL A 218 0.95 27.37 13.19
N TYR A 219 -0.36 27.37 13.35
CA TYR A 219 -1.14 26.24 13.80
C TYR A 219 -1.74 25.52 12.60
N TYR A 220 -1.46 24.22 12.48
CA TYR A 220 -1.97 23.36 11.42
C TYR A 220 -2.90 22.31 12.03
N PRO A 221 -4.23 22.49 11.95
CA PRO A 221 -5.17 21.43 12.33
C PRO A 221 -4.98 20.21 11.44
N ALA A 222 -5.16 19.02 12.01
CA ALA A 222 -5.18 17.79 11.22
C ALA A 222 -6.26 17.87 10.13
N PRO A 223 -5.97 17.41 8.91
CA PRO A 223 -6.96 17.40 7.84
C PRO A 223 -8.23 16.64 8.24
N GLY A 224 -9.39 17.26 8.08
CA GLY A 224 -10.68 16.70 8.48
C GLY A 224 -11.07 16.91 9.95
N LEU A 225 -10.22 17.57 10.75
CA LEU A 225 -10.54 17.90 12.14
C LEU A 225 -11.67 18.95 12.21
N ASN A 226 -12.73 18.62 12.91
CA ASN A 226 -13.87 19.49 13.23
C ASN A 226 -14.54 19.01 14.53
N ASP A 227 -15.61 19.66 14.97
CA ASP A 227 -16.28 19.33 16.23
C ASP A 227 -16.84 17.90 16.27
N GLU A 228 -17.25 17.34 15.13
CA GLU A 228 -17.80 15.97 15.02
C GLU A 228 -16.70 14.92 15.03
N THR A 229 -15.57 15.20 14.39
CA THR A 229 -14.45 14.25 14.27
C THR A 229 -13.43 14.36 15.40
N LEU A 230 -13.40 15.47 16.14
CA LEU A 230 -12.46 15.71 17.24
C LEU A 230 -12.35 14.54 18.24
N PRO A 231 -13.42 13.86 18.67
CA PRO A 231 -13.32 12.74 19.61
C PRO A 231 -12.51 11.55 19.08
N TYR A 232 -12.35 11.45 17.76
CA TYR A 232 -11.66 10.37 17.07
C TYR A 232 -10.25 10.74 16.63
N PHE A 233 -9.82 12.02 16.80
CA PHE A 233 -8.47 12.49 16.50
C PHE A 233 -7.55 12.41 17.74
N LYS A 234 -7.52 11.25 18.40
CA LYS A 234 -6.48 10.96 19.39
C LYS A 234 -5.13 10.93 18.71
N ASP A 235 -4.15 11.62 19.29
CA ASP A 235 -2.80 11.61 18.74
C ASP A 235 -2.09 10.27 18.99
N ALA A 236 -0.91 10.10 18.40
CA ALA A 236 -0.15 8.86 18.50
C ALA A 236 0.23 8.48 19.94
N TYR A 237 0.38 9.47 20.83
CA TYR A 237 0.71 9.24 22.23
C TYR A 237 -0.52 8.83 23.04
N GLU A 238 -1.68 9.43 22.76
CA GLU A 238 -2.96 9.08 23.37
C GLU A 238 -3.47 7.71 22.88
N THR A 239 -3.26 7.41 21.61
CA THR A 239 -3.61 6.12 20.98
C THR A 239 -2.79 4.95 21.56
N GLY A 240 -1.51 5.22 21.87
CA GLY A 240 -0.61 4.22 22.42
C GLY A 240 0.03 3.31 21.36
N TYR A 241 1.12 2.66 21.77
CA TYR A 241 1.94 1.85 20.85
C TYR A 241 1.27 0.53 20.44
N GLU A 242 0.42 -0.03 21.29
CA GLU A 242 -0.27 -1.31 21.02
C GLU A 242 -1.19 -1.16 19.78
N ALA A 243 -2.05 -0.14 19.77
CA ALA A 243 -2.93 0.13 18.61
C ALA A 243 -2.14 0.43 17.31
N LEU A 244 -0.97 1.08 17.43
CA LEU A 244 -0.07 1.25 16.28
C LEU A 244 0.45 -0.10 15.78
N ILE A 245 0.99 -0.92 16.69
CA ILE A 245 1.54 -2.24 16.34
C ILE A 245 0.46 -3.11 15.68
N ASP A 246 -0.73 -3.17 16.26
CA ASP A 246 -1.84 -3.97 15.76
C ASP A 246 -2.28 -3.50 14.36
N THR A 247 -2.37 -2.17 14.15
CA THR A 247 -2.68 -1.63 12.82
C THR A 247 -1.59 -1.96 11.81
N TYR A 248 -0.31 -1.81 12.17
CA TYR A 248 0.81 -2.15 11.28
C TYR A 248 0.90 -3.66 11.04
N ALA A 249 0.59 -4.48 12.04
CA ALA A 249 0.52 -5.94 11.88
C ALA A 249 -0.58 -6.33 10.88
N ALA A 250 -1.79 -5.77 11.02
CA ALA A 250 -2.90 -6.00 10.09
C ALA A 250 -2.54 -5.57 8.66
N VAL A 251 -1.93 -4.38 8.49
CA VAL A 251 -1.46 -3.91 7.19
C VAL A 251 -0.35 -4.80 6.63
N SER A 252 0.63 -5.18 7.45
CA SER A 252 1.76 -6.02 6.99
C SER A 252 1.28 -7.38 6.55
N TYR A 253 0.35 -7.96 7.28
CA TYR A 253 -0.24 -9.24 6.98
C TYR A 253 -1.01 -9.24 5.66
N THR A 254 -1.78 -8.20 5.38
CA THR A 254 -2.60 -8.09 4.18
C THR A 254 -1.94 -7.35 3.02
N HIS A 255 -0.86 -6.58 3.26
CA HIS A 255 -0.32 -5.65 2.28
C HIS A 255 1.16 -5.91 1.92
N LEU A 256 1.98 -6.31 2.90
CA LEU A 256 3.43 -6.33 2.78
C LEU A 256 4.06 -7.73 2.85
N THR A 257 3.32 -8.82 2.68
CA THR A 257 3.97 -10.13 2.69
C THR A 257 5.10 -10.13 1.67
N LEU A 258 6.31 -10.02 2.17
CA LEU A 258 7.52 -10.17 1.38
C LEU A 258 7.52 -11.59 0.82
N PRO A 259 7.91 -11.81 -0.44
CA PRO A 259 8.24 -13.14 -0.88
C PRO A 259 9.36 -13.61 0.05
N THR A 260 9.05 -14.58 0.90
CA THR A 260 10.04 -15.20 1.79
C THR A 260 10.93 -16.09 0.95
N THR A 261 11.89 -15.51 0.26
CA THR A 261 13.11 -16.24 -0.03
C THR A 261 13.98 -16.10 1.22
N PRO A 262 14.34 -17.21 1.89
CA PRO A 262 15.34 -17.14 2.93
C PRO A 262 16.66 -16.79 2.24
N TYR A 263 17.04 -15.49 2.29
CA TYR A 263 18.42 -15.14 2.05
C TYR A 263 19.24 -15.66 3.23
N VAL A 264 19.97 -16.72 2.99
CA VAL A 264 21.08 -17.17 3.82
C VAL A 264 22.25 -16.23 3.66
#